data_5eaba868f42b27852c710d2dab0e51af
#
_entry.id   5eaba868f42b27852c710d2dab0e51af
#
_cell.length_a   1.000
_cell.length_b   1.000
_cell.length_c   1.000
_cell.angle_alpha   90.00
_cell.angle_beta   90.00
_cell.angle_gamma   90.00
#
_symmetry.space_group_name_H-M   'P 1'
#
loop_
_entity.id
_entity.type
_entity.pdbx_description
1 polymer ?
#
loop_
_entity_poly.entity_id
_entity_poly.type
_entity_poly.pdbx_seq_one_letter_code
_entity_poly.pdbx_strand_id
1 'polypeptide(L)'
;VAEFSLQEELSELFTLSLMLVSKRADIDLESLLLQSVKFRVVFNDVEQRQVSGIITQATRGDTHARRTIYYLTVQPALWRMNLNQDSRIYHRQSVPEILTSLLKKHCILFDCQLDEFHYTREYVTQKRESDYAFFARLVAEEGLNFWFEDDKLFFSDSHLGMTANLPLVYNPQIETATEMNVMNQARLGVSMTPARVIYKDYNPQSPDYRLTHRANIDPRVEGQKTLFELFESYGRFQKDAEAKPFVQRRHQAVENQRQAGSGQSNCFKLMPGKIFTLSEHPVDAMNTRWQIVTIHHHGKCPQALQEESGESGTYLHNEFSFMSGYNDWRALYRYKPLADGDEVATVVGPEGEEIYVNEEGCIRIHFHWDRYDKADENATCWVRFAQGWNGSGYGFMA
;
A
#
# COMPACT_ATOMS: atom_id res chain seq x y z
N VAL A 1 3.40 29.42 -5.51
CA VAL A 1 2.94 28.61 -4.37
C VAL A 1 3.14 29.44 -3.11
N ALA A 2 2.07 29.64 -2.32
CA ALA A 2 2.16 30.34 -1.05
C ALA A 2 2.37 29.35 0.11
N GLU A 3 1.72 28.22 0.02
CA GLU A 3 1.84 27.16 1.02
C GLU A 3 1.68 25.80 0.35
N PHE A 4 2.34 24.78 0.88
CA PHE A 4 2.11 23.40 0.50
C PHE A 4 2.17 22.46 1.69
N SER A 5 1.48 21.35 1.55
CA SER A 5 1.49 20.23 2.47
C SER A 5 1.56 18.95 1.64
N LEU A 6 2.60 18.14 1.87
CA LEU A 6 2.79 16.86 1.19
C LEU A 6 2.82 15.73 2.22
N GLN A 7 1.83 14.87 2.16
CA GLN A 7 1.75 13.67 2.99
C GLN A 7 2.05 12.44 2.14
N GLU A 8 2.98 11.62 2.60
CA GLU A 8 3.40 10.37 1.95
C GLU A 8 3.50 9.24 2.97
N GLU A 9 3.18 8.04 2.55
CA GLU A 9 3.24 6.84 3.35
C GLU A 9 3.59 5.63 2.47
N LEU A 10 4.34 4.66 3.01
CA LEU A 10 4.58 3.39 2.33
C LEU A 10 3.26 2.66 2.07
N SER A 11 3.08 2.20 0.84
CA SER A 11 1.90 1.47 0.38
C SER A 11 0.58 2.24 0.46
N GLU A 12 0.66 3.59 0.40
CA GLU A 12 -0.48 4.49 0.28
C GLU A 12 -0.25 5.55 -0.81
N LEU A 13 -1.34 6.17 -1.26
CA LEU A 13 -1.28 7.29 -2.20
C LEU A 13 -0.80 8.54 -1.47
N PHE A 14 0.16 9.24 -2.04
CA PHE A 14 0.52 10.55 -1.50
C PHE A 14 -0.58 11.59 -1.79
N THR A 15 -0.64 12.61 -0.95
CA THR A 15 -1.50 13.79 -1.16
C THR A 15 -0.66 15.05 -1.03
N LEU A 16 -0.59 15.83 -2.11
CA LEU A 16 0.04 17.14 -2.15
C LEU A 16 -1.04 18.22 -2.25
N SER A 17 -1.20 18.99 -1.19
CA SER A 17 -2.11 20.13 -1.14
C SER A 17 -1.31 21.42 -1.41
N LEU A 18 -1.76 22.20 -2.38
CA LEU A 18 -1.12 23.44 -2.80
C LEU A 18 -2.05 24.62 -2.61
N MET A 19 -1.58 25.67 -1.96
CA MET A 19 -2.21 27.00 -1.98
C MET A 19 -1.45 27.88 -2.95
N LEU A 20 -2.16 28.28 -4.01
CA LEU A 20 -1.60 29.10 -5.10
C LEU A 20 -2.24 30.47 -5.10
N VAL A 21 -1.48 31.46 -5.52
CA VAL A 21 -1.96 32.83 -5.70
C VAL A 21 -1.81 33.23 -7.16
N SER A 22 -2.87 33.72 -7.76
CA SER A 22 -2.92 34.14 -9.16
C SER A 22 -3.52 35.54 -9.30
N LYS A 23 -3.05 36.28 -10.32
CA LYS A 23 -3.69 37.54 -10.75
C LYS A 23 -4.96 37.30 -11.58
N ARG A 24 -5.16 36.09 -12.07
CA ARG A 24 -6.35 35.68 -12.84
C ARG A 24 -7.40 35.14 -11.90
N ALA A 25 -8.60 35.71 -11.94
CA ALA A 25 -9.74 35.25 -11.12
C ALA A 25 -10.66 34.27 -11.88
N ASP A 26 -10.42 34.08 -13.18
CA ASP A 26 -11.31 33.39 -14.12
C ASP A 26 -10.74 32.06 -14.63
N ILE A 27 -9.83 31.45 -13.87
CA ILE A 27 -9.26 30.15 -14.26
C ILE A 27 -10.38 29.09 -14.25
N ASP A 28 -10.52 28.39 -15.38
CA ASP A 28 -11.44 27.27 -15.50
C ASP A 28 -10.93 26.07 -14.68
N LEU A 29 -11.64 25.72 -13.64
CA LEU A 29 -11.27 24.65 -12.71
C LEU A 29 -11.42 23.25 -13.32
N GLU A 30 -12.43 23.05 -14.18
CA GLU A 30 -12.66 21.74 -14.81
C GLU A 30 -11.51 21.39 -15.77
N SER A 31 -10.99 22.36 -16.48
CA SER A 31 -9.85 22.16 -17.39
C SER A 31 -8.55 21.77 -16.67
N LEU A 32 -8.46 22.00 -15.36
CA LEU A 32 -7.30 21.62 -14.54
C LEU A 32 -7.34 20.16 -14.12
N LEU A 33 -8.51 19.55 -14.04
CA LEU A 33 -8.63 18.17 -13.54
C LEU A 33 -7.88 17.19 -14.43
N LEU A 34 -7.20 16.24 -13.79
CA LEU A 34 -6.34 15.22 -14.40
C LEU A 34 -5.11 15.77 -15.14
N GLN A 35 -4.87 17.09 -15.15
CA GLN A 35 -3.64 17.65 -15.68
C GLN A 35 -2.44 17.24 -14.83
N SER A 36 -1.33 16.97 -15.52
CA SER A 36 -0.06 16.63 -14.87
C SER A 36 0.55 17.84 -14.20
N VAL A 37 1.02 17.67 -12.98
CA VAL A 37 1.72 18.69 -12.20
C VAL A 37 3.10 18.17 -11.81
N LYS A 38 4.11 19.06 -11.91
CA LYS A 38 5.44 18.87 -11.37
C LYS A 38 5.71 19.92 -10.32
N PHE A 39 5.76 19.49 -9.07
CA PHE A 39 6.09 20.34 -7.93
C PHE A 39 7.54 20.17 -7.56
N ARG A 40 8.30 21.27 -7.50
CA ARG A 40 9.72 21.26 -7.18
C ARG A 40 10.01 22.14 -5.97
N VAL A 41 10.78 21.62 -5.05
CA VAL A 41 11.35 22.39 -3.95
C VAL A 41 12.81 22.69 -4.27
N VAL A 42 13.14 23.98 -4.27
CA VAL A 42 14.48 24.50 -4.58
C VAL A 42 14.99 25.26 -3.36
N PHE A 43 16.23 25.00 -2.97
CA PHE A 43 16.92 25.70 -1.90
C PHE A 43 18.28 26.16 -2.40
N ASN A 44 18.56 27.45 -2.30
CA ASN A 44 19.79 28.08 -2.82
C ASN A 44 20.09 27.65 -4.29
N ASP A 45 19.09 27.78 -5.15
CA ASP A 45 19.13 27.39 -6.57
C ASP A 45 19.42 25.90 -6.84
N VAL A 46 19.45 25.07 -5.82
CA VAL A 46 19.60 23.61 -5.92
C VAL A 46 18.27 22.93 -5.71
N GLU A 47 17.85 22.16 -6.70
CA GLU A 47 16.65 21.32 -6.59
C GLU A 47 16.86 20.26 -5.52
N GLN A 48 16.00 20.25 -4.50
CA GLN A 48 16.04 19.29 -3.43
C GLN A 48 15.26 18.03 -3.79
N ARG A 49 14.09 18.23 -4.41
CA ARG A 49 13.23 17.12 -4.84
C ARG A 49 12.14 17.63 -5.79
N GLN A 50 11.73 16.77 -6.72
CA GLN A 50 10.55 16.92 -7.55
C GLN A 50 9.49 15.89 -7.14
N VAL A 51 8.22 16.30 -7.14
CA VAL A 51 7.05 15.44 -6.94
C VAL A 51 6.12 15.64 -8.12
N SER A 52 5.80 14.57 -8.82
CA SER A 52 4.91 14.59 -9.98
C SER A 52 3.60 13.88 -9.68
N GLY A 53 2.50 14.44 -10.16
CA GLY A 53 1.18 13.86 -9.98
C GLY A 53 0.13 14.47 -10.90
N ILE A 54 -1.12 14.20 -10.64
CA ILE A 54 -2.27 14.72 -11.34
C ILE A 54 -3.16 15.54 -10.42
N ILE A 55 -3.80 16.59 -10.91
CA ILE A 55 -4.77 17.36 -10.15
C ILE A 55 -6.05 16.52 -10.02
N THR A 56 -6.42 16.21 -8.79
CA THR A 56 -7.65 15.46 -8.47
C THR A 56 -8.76 16.36 -7.95
N GLN A 57 -8.39 17.54 -7.43
CA GLN A 57 -9.35 18.54 -6.96
C GLN A 57 -8.78 19.94 -7.18
N ALA A 58 -9.61 20.86 -7.62
CA ALA A 58 -9.29 22.27 -7.76
C ALA A 58 -10.42 23.12 -7.14
N THR A 59 -10.06 24.08 -6.30
CA THR A 59 -11.02 24.98 -5.64
C THR A 59 -10.54 26.41 -5.79
N ARG A 60 -11.46 27.32 -6.14
CA ARG A 60 -11.23 28.75 -6.11
C ARG A 60 -11.60 29.26 -4.72
N GLY A 61 -10.68 29.93 -4.06
CA GLY A 61 -10.87 30.61 -2.79
C GLY A 61 -11.21 32.08 -2.97
N ASP A 62 -10.90 32.85 -1.94
CA ASP A 62 -11.20 34.27 -1.90
C ASP A 62 -10.32 35.09 -2.86
N THR A 63 -10.87 36.25 -3.29
CA THR A 63 -10.15 37.23 -4.08
C THR A 63 -9.93 38.49 -3.24
N HIS A 64 -8.67 38.81 -2.98
CA HIS A 64 -8.25 40.01 -2.27
C HIS A 64 -7.28 40.83 -3.10
N ALA A 65 -7.46 42.16 -3.13
CA ALA A 65 -6.52 43.12 -3.72
C ALA A 65 -5.95 42.73 -5.09
N ARG A 66 -6.77 42.26 -6.03
CA ARG A 66 -6.42 41.76 -7.38
C ARG A 66 -5.68 40.41 -7.41
N ARG A 67 -5.78 39.60 -6.37
CA ARG A 67 -5.24 38.25 -6.33
C ARG A 67 -6.32 37.28 -5.88
N THR A 68 -6.40 36.15 -6.54
CA THR A 68 -7.30 35.05 -6.22
C THR A 68 -6.47 33.87 -5.71
N ILE A 69 -6.92 33.30 -4.63
CA ILE A 69 -6.34 32.09 -4.05
C ILE A 69 -6.95 30.87 -4.75
N TYR A 70 -6.14 29.89 -5.06
CA TYR A 70 -6.55 28.59 -5.58
C TYR A 70 -5.97 27.50 -4.73
N TYR A 71 -6.78 26.49 -4.43
CA TYR A 71 -6.34 25.29 -3.72
C TYR A 71 -6.38 24.13 -4.71
N LEU A 72 -5.26 23.42 -4.84
CA LEU A 72 -5.16 22.23 -5.67
C LEU A 72 -4.78 21.04 -4.81
N THR A 73 -5.44 19.90 -5.03
CA THR A 73 -5.00 18.60 -4.52
C THR A 73 -4.39 17.81 -5.66
N VAL A 74 -3.16 17.39 -5.46
CA VAL A 74 -2.38 16.60 -6.42
C VAL A 74 -2.09 15.24 -5.82
N GLN A 75 -2.34 14.18 -6.59
CA GLN A 75 -2.13 12.80 -6.18
C GLN A 75 -1.39 12.03 -7.28
N PRO A 76 -0.79 10.88 -6.97
CA PRO A 76 -0.10 10.08 -7.99
C PRO A 76 -1.07 9.58 -9.04
N ALA A 77 -0.58 9.31 -10.26
CA ALA A 77 -1.40 8.81 -11.36
C ALA A 77 -2.17 7.52 -11.00
N LEU A 78 -1.65 6.73 -10.05
CA LEU A 78 -2.30 5.53 -9.50
C LEU A 78 -3.69 5.83 -8.90
N TRP A 79 -3.93 7.06 -8.42
CA TRP A 79 -5.22 7.49 -7.87
C TRP A 79 -6.39 7.27 -8.83
N ARG A 80 -6.15 7.34 -10.15
CA ARG A 80 -7.19 7.10 -11.19
C ARG A 80 -7.87 5.75 -11.04
N MET A 81 -7.19 4.77 -10.47
CA MET A 81 -7.74 3.44 -10.21
C MET A 81 -8.90 3.44 -9.20
N ASN A 82 -9.07 4.52 -8.41
CA ASN A 82 -10.25 4.69 -7.55
C ASN A 82 -11.53 5.00 -8.34
N LEU A 83 -11.41 5.51 -9.55
CA LEU A 83 -12.56 5.88 -10.39
C LEU A 83 -13.20 4.68 -11.10
N ASN A 84 -12.53 3.53 -11.11
CA ASN A 84 -13.03 2.29 -11.67
C ASN A 84 -13.38 1.30 -10.57
N GLN A 85 -14.62 0.85 -10.54
CA GLN A 85 -15.07 -0.25 -9.70
C GLN A 85 -15.44 -1.43 -10.59
N ASP A 86 -15.00 -2.63 -10.24
CA ASP A 86 -15.22 -3.81 -11.07
C ASP A 86 -15.49 -5.08 -10.25
N SER A 87 -15.98 -6.10 -10.96
CA SER A 87 -16.00 -7.48 -10.50
C SER A 87 -15.36 -8.32 -11.60
N ARG A 88 -14.25 -8.97 -11.29
CA ARG A 88 -13.44 -9.72 -12.25
C ARG A 88 -12.74 -10.90 -11.60
N ILE A 89 -12.52 -11.94 -12.37
CA ILE A 89 -11.77 -13.12 -11.99
C ILE A 89 -10.41 -13.11 -12.70
N TYR A 90 -9.37 -13.47 -11.97
CA TYR A 90 -8.02 -13.69 -12.49
C TYR A 90 -7.66 -15.15 -12.28
N HIS A 91 -7.33 -15.85 -13.36
CA HIS A 91 -7.05 -17.27 -13.37
C HIS A 91 -5.56 -17.53 -13.52
N ARG A 92 -5.02 -18.45 -12.71
CA ARG A 92 -3.65 -18.98 -12.81
C ARG A 92 -2.60 -17.89 -12.98
N GLN A 93 -2.67 -16.87 -12.12
CA GLN A 93 -1.72 -15.76 -12.08
C GLN A 93 -1.15 -15.59 -10.67
N SER A 94 0.10 -15.17 -10.61
CA SER A 94 0.71 -14.67 -9.38
C SER A 94 0.23 -13.25 -9.09
N VAL A 95 0.33 -12.83 -7.83
CA VAL A 95 -0.05 -11.45 -7.46
C VAL A 95 0.75 -10.40 -8.24
N PRO A 96 2.09 -10.49 -8.39
CA PRO A 96 2.84 -9.54 -9.20
C PRO A 96 2.37 -9.44 -10.66
N GLU A 97 1.94 -10.56 -11.29
CA GLU A 97 1.38 -10.55 -12.64
C GLU A 97 0.05 -9.79 -12.68
N ILE A 98 -0.83 -10.01 -11.72
CA ILE A 98 -2.12 -9.29 -11.60
C ILE A 98 -1.86 -7.79 -11.41
N LEU A 99 -0.97 -7.40 -10.48
CA LEU A 99 -0.61 -5.99 -10.24
C LEU A 99 -0.05 -5.34 -11.50
N THR A 100 0.86 -6.02 -12.20
CA THR A 100 1.44 -5.56 -13.47
C THR A 100 0.35 -5.34 -14.54
N SER A 101 -0.61 -6.25 -14.63
CA SER A 101 -1.76 -6.13 -15.57
C SER A 101 -2.61 -4.89 -15.24
N LEU A 102 -2.91 -4.67 -13.97
CA LEU A 102 -3.67 -3.49 -13.53
C LEU A 102 -2.93 -2.18 -13.81
N LEU A 103 -1.63 -2.11 -13.49
CA LEU A 103 -0.81 -0.93 -13.74
C LEU A 103 -0.73 -0.59 -15.23
N LYS A 104 -0.56 -1.60 -16.09
CA LYS A 104 -0.57 -1.45 -17.56
C LYS A 104 -1.94 -0.98 -18.07
N LYS A 105 -3.05 -1.54 -17.55
CA LYS A 105 -4.42 -1.13 -17.91
C LYS A 105 -4.62 0.38 -17.69
N HIS A 106 -4.06 0.92 -16.63
CA HIS A 106 -4.18 2.34 -16.26
C HIS A 106 -3.03 3.23 -16.76
N CYS A 107 -2.13 2.69 -17.60
CA CYS A 107 -0.95 3.41 -18.11
C CYS A 107 -0.12 4.05 -16.99
N ILE A 108 0.11 3.32 -15.89
CA ILE A 108 0.95 3.75 -14.78
C ILE A 108 2.39 3.31 -15.08
N LEU A 109 3.32 4.25 -15.00
CA LEU A 109 4.75 3.96 -15.07
C LEU A 109 5.17 3.30 -13.75
N PHE A 110 5.83 2.15 -13.84
CA PHE A 110 6.28 1.43 -12.65
C PHE A 110 7.61 0.71 -12.88
N ASP A 111 8.25 0.40 -11.77
CA ASP A 111 9.38 -0.51 -11.68
C ASP A 111 9.16 -1.48 -10.52
N CYS A 112 9.73 -2.67 -10.58
CA CYS A 112 9.60 -3.63 -9.50
C CYS A 112 10.92 -4.35 -9.25
N GLN A 113 11.20 -4.58 -7.97
CA GLN A 113 12.27 -5.46 -7.53
C GLN A 113 11.67 -6.49 -6.58
N LEU A 114 11.69 -7.75 -7.01
CA LEU A 114 11.15 -8.88 -6.27
C LEU A 114 12.27 -9.88 -6.03
N ASP A 115 12.53 -10.18 -4.77
CA ASP A 115 13.58 -11.08 -4.33
C ASP A 115 13.00 -12.45 -3.90
N GLU A 116 11.69 -12.49 -3.57
CA GLU A 116 10.99 -13.69 -3.13
C GLU A 116 10.25 -14.37 -4.29
N PHE A 117 9.96 -15.67 -4.13
CA PHE A 117 9.08 -16.41 -5.03
C PHE A 117 7.61 -16.17 -4.68
N HIS A 118 6.80 -15.81 -5.68
CA HIS A 118 5.37 -15.58 -5.55
C HIS A 118 4.58 -16.69 -6.24
N TYR A 119 3.77 -17.41 -5.47
CA TYR A 119 3.00 -18.54 -5.97
C TYR A 119 1.91 -18.10 -6.95
N THR A 120 1.74 -18.88 -8.02
CA THR A 120 0.60 -18.77 -8.92
C THR A 120 -0.65 -19.22 -8.20
N ARG A 121 -1.66 -18.36 -8.14
CA ARG A 121 -2.95 -18.64 -7.55
C ARG A 121 -3.91 -19.14 -8.63
N GLU A 122 -4.64 -20.19 -8.34
CA GLU A 122 -5.62 -20.74 -9.27
C GLU A 122 -6.72 -19.72 -9.58
N TYR A 123 -7.13 -18.96 -8.56
CA TYR A 123 -8.30 -18.10 -8.63
C TYR A 123 -8.16 -16.89 -7.70
N VAL A 124 -8.25 -15.69 -8.26
CA VAL A 124 -8.27 -14.43 -7.50
C VAL A 124 -9.41 -13.57 -7.99
N THR A 125 -10.29 -13.15 -7.08
CA THR A 125 -11.47 -12.36 -7.42
C THR A 125 -11.33 -10.92 -6.93
N GLN A 126 -11.50 -9.96 -7.82
CA GLN A 126 -11.93 -8.61 -7.51
C GLN A 126 -13.46 -8.63 -7.40
N LYS A 127 -14.04 -8.17 -6.29
CA LYS A 127 -15.49 -8.22 -6.09
C LYS A 127 -16.00 -6.90 -5.57
N ARG A 128 -16.66 -6.12 -6.45
CA ARG A 128 -17.21 -4.80 -6.11
C ARG A 128 -16.19 -3.86 -5.46
N GLU A 129 -14.94 -4.02 -5.80
CA GLU A 129 -13.83 -3.19 -5.33
C GLU A 129 -13.42 -2.20 -6.42
N SER A 130 -12.93 -1.01 -6.02
CA SER A 130 -12.17 -0.21 -6.98
C SER A 130 -10.88 -0.93 -7.39
N ASP A 131 -10.37 -0.61 -8.58
CA ASP A 131 -9.10 -1.19 -9.04
C ASP A 131 -7.96 -0.86 -8.03
N TYR A 132 -7.99 0.32 -7.40
CA TYR A 132 -7.04 0.68 -6.35
C TYR A 132 -7.23 -0.13 -5.06
N ALA A 133 -8.46 -0.31 -4.58
CA ALA A 133 -8.70 -1.10 -3.37
C ALA A 133 -8.26 -2.56 -3.56
N PHE A 134 -8.53 -3.12 -4.74
CA PHE A 134 -8.06 -4.45 -5.12
C PHE A 134 -6.52 -4.54 -5.19
N PHE A 135 -5.87 -3.56 -5.86
CA PHE A 135 -4.42 -3.45 -5.93
C PHE A 135 -3.81 -3.40 -4.52
N ALA A 136 -4.26 -2.46 -3.67
CA ALA A 136 -3.71 -2.25 -2.33
C ALA A 136 -3.93 -3.46 -1.41
N ARG A 137 -5.06 -4.17 -1.56
CA ARG A 137 -5.34 -5.40 -0.83
C ARG A 137 -4.39 -6.52 -1.21
N LEU A 138 -4.14 -6.71 -2.51
CA LEU A 138 -3.21 -7.74 -2.99
C LEU A 138 -1.76 -7.42 -2.59
N VAL A 139 -1.36 -6.16 -2.66
CA VAL A 139 -0.05 -5.70 -2.17
C VAL A 139 0.15 -6.07 -0.69
N ALA A 140 -0.83 -5.73 0.16
CA ALA A 140 -0.77 -6.03 1.59
C ALA A 140 -0.78 -7.54 1.88
N GLU A 141 -1.61 -8.32 1.14
CA GLU A 141 -1.73 -9.77 1.30
C GLU A 141 -0.43 -10.48 0.88
N GLU A 142 0.20 -10.03 -0.20
CA GLU A 142 1.43 -10.62 -0.73
C GLU A 142 2.70 -10.13 -0.01
N GLY A 143 2.57 -9.15 0.91
CA GLY A 143 3.68 -8.56 1.65
C GLY A 143 4.55 -7.65 0.79
N LEU A 144 3.98 -7.11 -0.27
CA LEU A 144 4.65 -6.11 -1.10
C LEU A 144 4.54 -4.72 -0.48
N ASN A 145 5.47 -3.85 -0.83
CA ASN A 145 5.46 -2.44 -0.49
C ASN A 145 5.55 -1.62 -1.76
N PHE A 146 4.90 -0.46 -1.79
CA PHE A 146 5.07 0.47 -2.89
C PHE A 146 5.29 1.90 -2.38
N TRP A 147 5.95 2.70 -3.23
CA TRP A 147 6.21 4.12 -3.03
C TRP A 147 6.31 4.82 -4.38
N PHE A 148 6.43 6.13 -4.36
CA PHE A 148 6.53 6.94 -5.58
C PHE A 148 7.85 7.70 -5.60
N GLU A 149 8.57 7.62 -6.71
CA GLU A 149 9.70 8.50 -7.00
C GLU A 149 9.38 9.27 -8.28
N ASP A 150 9.18 10.57 -8.15
CA ASP A 150 8.72 11.46 -9.20
C ASP A 150 7.37 10.98 -9.80
N ASP A 151 7.32 10.60 -11.07
CA ASP A 151 6.12 10.11 -11.78
C ASP A 151 6.00 8.58 -11.82
N LYS A 152 6.91 7.87 -11.18
CA LYS A 152 7.04 6.42 -11.26
C LYS A 152 6.66 5.75 -9.94
N LEU A 153 5.87 4.68 -10.04
CA LEU A 153 5.59 3.77 -8.94
C LEU A 153 6.71 2.74 -8.83
N PHE A 154 7.22 2.52 -7.65
CA PHE A 154 8.11 1.40 -7.32
C PHE A 154 7.40 0.45 -6.39
N PHE A 155 7.57 -0.85 -6.60
CA PHE A 155 7.14 -1.84 -5.63
C PHE A 155 8.16 -2.95 -5.43
N SER A 156 8.25 -3.45 -4.19
CA SER A 156 9.22 -4.47 -3.79
C SER A 156 8.63 -5.35 -2.68
N ASP A 157 9.15 -6.55 -2.53
CA ASP A 157 8.85 -7.48 -1.44
C ASP A 157 9.87 -7.41 -0.29
N SER A 158 10.88 -6.56 -0.40
CA SER A 158 12.02 -6.48 0.52
C SER A 158 12.47 -5.04 0.74
N HIS A 159 13.05 -4.75 1.91
CA HIS A 159 13.75 -3.49 2.19
C HIS A 159 14.98 -3.28 1.29
N LEU A 160 15.50 -4.34 0.66
CA LEU A 160 16.63 -4.24 -0.26
C LEU A 160 16.29 -3.50 -1.55
N GLY A 161 15.01 -3.46 -1.94
CA GLY A 161 14.53 -2.63 -3.04
C GLY A 161 14.53 -1.13 -2.75
N MET A 162 14.66 -0.74 -1.46
CA MET A 162 14.72 0.66 -1.06
C MET A 162 16.12 1.21 -1.25
N THR A 163 16.25 2.25 -2.07
CA THR A 163 17.54 2.83 -2.42
C THR A 163 17.91 4.03 -1.57
N ALA A 164 19.17 4.40 -1.62
CA ALA A 164 19.85 5.56 -1.06
C ALA A 164 19.99 5.61 0.46
N ASN A 165 21.24 5.67 0.88
CA ASN A 165 21.64 6.02 2.22
C ASN A 165 21.77 7.54 2.31
N LEU A 166 20.72 8.23 2.79
CA LEU A 166 20.73 9.66 3.00
C LEU A 166 21.34 9.96 4.40
N PRO A 167 22.48 10.67 4.50
CA PRO A 167 23.02 11.07 5.80
C PRO A 167 22.13 12.14 6.42
N LEU A 168 21.81 11.97 7.70
CA LEU A 168 21.02 12.88 8.50
C LEU A 168 21.75 13.09 9.83
N VAL A 169 22.03 14.35 10.18
CA VAL A 169 22.71 14.70 11.43
C VAL A 169 21.68 15.08 12.48
N TYR A 170 21.83 14.55 13.69
CA TYR A 170 20.99 14.97 14.81
C TYR A 170 21.50 16.28 15.44
N ASN A 171 20.66 17.29 15.45
CA ASN A 171 20.95 18.56 16.15
C ASN A 171 19.66 19.16 16.73
N PRO A 172 19.44 19.08 18.04
CA PRO A 172 18.24 19.60 18.68
C PRO A 172 18.22 21.13 18.82
N GLN A 173 19.34 21.84 18.55
CA GLN A 173 19.51 23.28 18.75
C GLN A 173 19.40 24.08 17.45
N ILE A 174 18.43 23.76 16.60
CA ILE A 174 18.26 24.51 15.34
C ILE A 174 17.55 25.83 15.59
N GLU A 175 18.28 26.86 15.99
CA GLU A 175 17.78 28.24 15.92
C GLU A 175 18.16 28.95 14.61
N THR A 176 19.13 28.44 13.87
CA THR A 176 19.59 28.99 12.61
C THR A 176 19.75 27.90 11.55
N ALA A 177 18.69 27.64 10.79
CA ALA A 177 18.67 26.65 9.73
C ALA A 177 19.49 27.10 8.49
N THR A 178 20.78 27.22 8.63
CA THR A 178 21.72 27.39 7.50
C THR A 178 22.11 26.05 6.87
N GLU A 179 21.92 24.95 7.57
CA GLU A 179 22.26 23.60 7.12
C GLU A 179 21.00 22.80 6.81
N MET A 180 21.00 22.16 5.63
CA MET A 180 19.98 21.17 5.25
C MET A 180 20.39 19.78 5.77
N ASN A 181 19.41 18.88 5.87
CA ASN A 181 19.58 17.49 6.32
C ASN A 181 19.88 17.32 7.81
N VAL A 182 19.17 18.08 8.61
CA VAL A 182 19.26 18.00 10.07
C VAL A 182 17.97 17.48 10.65
N MET A 183 18.08 16.54 11.60
CA MET A 183 16.99 16.01 12.40
C MET A 183 17.04 16.69 13.78
N ASN A 184 16.01 17.46 14.12
CA ASN A 184 15.96 18.22 15.36
C ASN A 184 15.21 17.50 16.49
N GLN A 185 14.37 16.55 16.15
CA GLN A 185 13.70 15.68 17.11
C GLN A 185 13.80 14.24 16.68
N ALA A 186 14.13 13.35 17.62
CA ALA A 186 14.14 11.92 17.45
C ALA A 186 13.52 11.25 18.68
N ARG A 187 12.51 10.44 18.47
CA ARG A 187 11.84 9.66 19.51
C ARG A 187 11.75 8.22 19.05
N LEU A 188 11.98 7.28 19.94
CA LEU A 188 11.81 5.86 19.69
C LEU A 188 10.87 5.28 20.73
N GLY A 189 9.73 4.75 20.26
CA GLY A 189 8.72 4.12 21.10
C GLY A 189 8.72 2.61 20.96
N VAL A 190 8.29 1.94 22.01
CA VAL A 190 8.05 0.48 22.01
C VAL A 190 6.63 0.23 22.49
N SER A 191 5.87 -0.56 21.73
CA SER A 191 4.49 -0.91 22.03
C SER A 191 4.33 -2.42 22.24
N MET A 192 3.34 -2.81 23.01
CA MET A 192 2.96 -4.21 23.14
C MET A 192 2.28 -4.69 21.86
N THR A 193 2.70 -5.84 21.39
CA THR A 193 2.13 -6.51 20.20
C THR A 193 1.85 -7.98 20.52
N PRO A 194 0.98 -8.69 19.78
CA PRO A 194 0.77 -10.13 19.92
C PRO A 194 2.11 -10.89 19.85
N ALA A 195 2.29 -11.86 20.74
CA ALA A 195 3.51 -12.66 20.81
C ALA A 195 3.53 -13.83 19.83
N ARG A 196 2.39 -14.11 19.19
CA ARG A 196 2.23 -15.26 18.31
C ARG A 196 1.25 -14.94 17.20
N VAL A 197 1.57 -15.41 16.00
CA VAL A 197 0.66 -15.43 14.85
C VAL A 197 0.42 -16.89 14.48
N ILE A 198 -0.85 -17.27 14.38
CA ILE A 198 -1.27 -18.62 14.01
C ILE A 198 -2.26 -18.52 12.85
N TYR A 199 -1.93 -19.18 11.76
CA TYR A 199 -2.84 -19.36 10.63
C TYR A 199 -3.23 -20.83 10.51
N LYS A 200 -4.51 -21.06 10.27
CA LYS A 200 -5.07 -22.39 10.02
C LYS A 200 -5.88 -22.35 8.73
N ASP A 201 -5.81 -23.43 7.97
CA ASP A 201 -6.70 -23.65 6.85
C ASP A 201 -7.12 -25.12 6.78
N TYR A 202 -7.93 -25.44 5.80
CA TYR A 202 -8.46 -26.76 5.56
C TYR A 202 -8.25 -27.14 4.09
N ASN A 203 -7.61 -28.28 3.87
CA ASN A 203 -7.50 -28.87 2.54
C ASN A 203 -8.46 -30.05 2.43
N PRO A 204 -9.49 -29.95 1.56
CA PRO A 204 -10.45 -31.04 1.35
C PRO A 204 -9.86 -32.33 0.81
N GLN A 205 -8.74 -32.23 0.05
CA GLN A 205 -8.05 -33.38 -0.51
C GLN A 205 -7.24 -34.15 0.55
N SER A 206 -6.99 -33.51 1.70
CA SER A 206 -6.28 -34.11 2.82
C SER A 206 -6.95 -33.71 4.15
N PRO A 207 -8.18 -34.17 4.40
CA PRO A 207 -9.02 -33.68 5.49
C PRO A 207 -8.46 -33.97 6.89
N ASP A 208 -7.68 -35.01 7.04
CA ASP A 208 -7.03 -35.40 8.30
C ASP A 208 -5.77 -34.61 8.60
N TYR A 209 -5.23 -33.92 7.61
CA TYR A 209 -4.02 -33.11 7.77
C TYR A 209 -4.33 -31.76 8.40
N ARG A 210 -3.69 -31.49 9.54
CA ARG A 210 -3.86 -30.21 10.25
C ARG A 210 -2.97 -29.13 9.62
N LEU A 211 -3.49 -28.44 8.65
CA LEU A 211 -2.81 -27.33 7.97
C LEU A 211 -2.77 -26.10 8.90
N THR A 212 -1.79 -26.09 9.83
CA THR A 212 -1.63 -25.03 10.83
C THR A 212 -0.19 -24.58 10.90
N HIS A 213 0.03 -23.29 10.69
CA HIS A 213 1.34 -22.66 10.73
C HIS A 213 1.41 -21.57 11.79
N ARG A 214 2.60 -21.42 12.38
CA ARG A 214 2.85 -20.51 13.50
C ARG A 214 4.12 -19.73 13.26
N ALA A 215 4.08 -18.44 13.58
CA ALA A 215 5.25 -17.62 13.78
C ALA A 215 5.23 -17.09 15.22
N ASN A 216 6.34 -17.24 15.93
CA ASN A 216 6.48 -16.72 17.28
C ASN A 216 7.39 -15.50 17.23
N ILE A 217 6.95 -14.45 17.88
CA ILE A 217 7.78 -13.28 18.16
C ILE A 217 8.69 -13.66 19.33
N ASP A 218 9.97 -13.37 19.24
CA ASP A 218 10.88 -13.59 20.36
C ASP A 218 10.47 -12.68 21.54
N PRO A 219 10.01 -13.24 22.65
CA PRO A 219 9.46 -12.43 23.74
C PRO A 219 10.61 -11.76 24.48
N ARG A 220 10.71 -10.47 24.35
CA ARG A 220 11.64 -9.62 25.09
C ARG A 220 11.10 -9.17 26.42
N VAL A 221 9.81 -9.38 26.69
CA VAL A 221 9.14 -9.05 27.94
C VAL A 221 8.69 -10.33 28.61
N GLU A 222 9.12 -10.54 29.87
CA GLU A 222 8.69 -11.66 30.68
C GLU A 222 7.15 -11.62 30.87
N GLY A 223 6.46 -12.74 30.64
CA GLY A 223 4.99 -12.81 30.67
C GLY A 223 4.31 -12.58 29.33
N GLN A 224 4.96 -12.06 28.29
CA GLN A 224 4.38 -11.90 26.95
C GLN A 224 4.21 -13.26 26.23
N LYS A 225 4.93 -14.29 26.68
CA LYS A 225 5.13 -15.58 25.99
C LYS A 225 3.87 -16.37 25.66
N THR A 226 2.78 -16.18 26.38
CA THR A 226 1.67 -17.14 26.37
C THR A 226 0.27 -16.57 26.24
N LEU A 227 0.09 -15.25 26.37
CA LEU A 227 -1.22 -14.64 26.57
C LEU A 227 -1.81 -13.97 25.34
N PHE A 228 -0.97 -13.50 24.39
CA PHE A 228 -1.44 -12.69 23.28
C PHE A 228 -1.12 -13.35 21.94
N GLU A 229 -2.16 -13.80 21.25
CA GLU A 229 -2.02 -14.41 19.93
C GLU A 229 -3.00 -13.80 18.93
N LEU A 230 -2.57 -13.74 17.68
CA LEU A 230 -3.40 -13.44 16.53
C LEU A 230 -3.68 -14.78 15.83
N PHE A 231 -4.94 -15.20 15.85
CA PHE A 231 -5.37 -16.41 15.19
C PHE A 231 -6.26 -16.09 14.00
N GLU A 232 -5.93 -16.70 12.85
CA GLU A 232 -6.69 -16.59 11.62
C GLU A 232 -7.03 -17.98 11.08
N SER A 233 -8.33 -18.27 10.94
CA SER A 233 -8.83 -19.58 10.49
C SER A 233 -9.05 -19.67 8.98
N TYR A 234 -8.85 -18.56 8.24
CA TYR A 234 -8.91 -18.51 6.78
C TYR A 234 -7.52 -18.17 6.24
N GLY A 235 -6.59 -19.12 6.35
CA GLY A 235 -5.18 -18.92 5.97
C GLY A 235 -4.96 -18.69 4.48
N ARG A 236 -5.90 -19.17 3.64
CA ARG A 236 -5.88 -19.04 2.16
C ARG A 236 -4.71 -19.74 1.50
N PHE A 237 -4.32 -20.87 2.04
CA PHE A 237 -3.29 -21.73 1.49
C PHE A 237 -3.76 -23.17 1.51
N GLN A 238 -3.32 -23.96 0.55
CA GLN A 238 -3.65 -25.39 0.45
C GLN A 238 -2.44 -26.27 0.80
N LYS A 239 -1.25 -25.71 0.83
CA LYS A 239 0.02 -26.42 1.08
C LYS A 239 0.88 -25.67 2.10
N ASP A 240 1.70 -26.42 2.83
CA ASP A 240 2.63 -25.88 3.82
C ASP A 240 3.61 -24.87 3.25
N ALA A 241 4.07 -25.09 2.02
CA ALA A 241 5.00 -24.19 1.35
C ALA A 241 4.39 -22.78 1.13
N GLU A 242 3.11 -22.72 0.81
CA GLU A 242 2.37 -21.46 0.63
C GLU A 242 2.10 -20.78 1.97
N ALA A 243 1.83 -21.55 3.02
CA ALA A 243 1.47 -21.06 4.35
C ALA A 243 2.59 -20.30 5.06
N LYS A 244 3.83 -20.77 4.95
CA LYS A 244 4.97 -20.17 5.64
C LYS A 244 5.16 -18.69 5.31
N PRO A 245 5.22 -18.25 4.04
CA PRO A 245 5.33 -16.84 3.70
C PRO A 245 4.19 -15.99 4.26
N PHE A 246 2.94 -16.45 4.19
CA PHE A 246 1.78 -15.71 4.72
C PHE A 246 1.90 -15.45 6.21
N VAL A 247 2.21 -16.48 6.99
CA VAL A 247 2.38 -16.36 8.44
C VAL A 247 3.55 -15.45 8.79
N GLN A 248 4.66 -15.56 8.06
CA GLN A 248 5.84 -14.72 8.28
C GLN A 248 5.57 -13.25 7.95
N ARG A 249 4.93 -12.95 6.83
CA ARG A 249 4.54 -11.58 6.44
C ARG A 249 3.60 -10.95 7.46
N ARG A 250 2.64 -11.73 7.97
CA ARG A 250 1.74 -11.25 9.02
C ARG A 250 2.48 -11.00 10.33
N HIS A 251 3.42 -11.84 10.67
CA HIS A 251 4.29 -11.67 11.81
C HIS A 251 5.14 -10.40 11.69
N GLN A 252 5.78 -10.16 10.53
CA GLN A 252 6.53 -8.94 10.24
C GLN A 252 5.66 -7.68 10.38
N ALA A 253 4.43 -7.71 9.86
CA ALA A 253 3.48 -6.58 9.99
C ALA A 253 3.13 -6.26 11.45
N VAL A 254 3.05 -7.27 12.31
CA VAL A 254 2.83 -7.11 13.75
C VAL A 254 4.08 -6.56 14.44
N GLU A 255 5.26 -7.08 14.09
CA GLU A 255 6.54 -6.61 14.63
C GLU A 255 6.82 -5.15 14.28
N ASN A 256 6.45 -4.70 13.09
CA ASN A 256 6.62 -3.30 12.67
C ASN A 256 5.92 -2.31 13.60
N GLN A 257 4.81 -2.72 14.22
CA GLN A 257 4.07 -1.88 15.18
C GLN A 257 4.72 -1.85 16.56
N ARG A 258 5.63 -2.77 16.82
CA ARG A 258 6.27 -2.89 18.14
C ARG A 258 7.27 -1.77 18.41
N GLN A 259 8.11 -1.46 17.44
CA GLN A 259 9.14 -0.43 17.58
C GLN A 259 9.02 0.57 16.43
N ALA A 260 8.51 1.74 16.76
CA ALA A 260 8.35 2.84 15.81
C ALA A 260 9.04 4.10 16.35
N GLY A 261 9.76 4.76 15.46
CA GLY A 261 10.35 6.05 15.72
C GLY A 261 9.51 7.18 15.13
N SER A 262 9.64 8.37 15.70
CA SER A 262 9.13 9.61 15.11
C SER A 262 10.19 10.69 15.18
N GLY A 263 10.18 11.59 14.22
CA GLY A 263 11.14 12.67 14.13
C GLY A 263 10.64 13.88 13.40
N GLN A 264 11.39 14.98 13.56
CA GLN A 264 11.21 16.20 12.79
C GLN A 264 12.53 16.61 12.14
N SER A 265 12.46 17.12 10.92
CA SER A 265 13.64 17.59 10.20
C SER A 265 13.32 18.72 9.20
N ASN A 266 14.37 19.27 8.62
CA ASN A 266 14.29 20.22 7.51
C ASN A 266 14.69 19.58 6.15
N CYS A 267 14.87 18.26 6.11
CA CYS A 267 15.34 17.56 4.92
C CYS A 267 14.16 17.15 4.01
N PHE A 268 13.97 17.83 2.89
CA PHE A 268 12.91 17.52 1.93
C PHE A 268 13.18 16.26 1.08
N LYS A 269 14.41 15.74 1.10
CA LYS A 269 14.78 14.50 0.39
C LYS A 269 14.29 13.23 1.08
N LEU A 270 13.85 13.33 2.34
CA LEU A 270 13.23 12.21 3.05
C LEU A 270 11.90 11.84 2.39
N MET A 271 11.69 10.55 2.17
CA MET A 271 10.47 10.01 1.55
C MET A 271 10.35 8.52 1.81
N PRO A 272 9.14 7.95 1.79
CA PRO A 272 8.95 6.50 1.81
C PRO A 272 9.75 5.81 0.69
N GLY A 273 10.25 4.59 0.96
CA GLY A 273 11.12 3.87 0.03
C GLY A 273 12.60 4.30 0.08
N LYS A 274 12.94 5.23 0.98
CA LYS A 274 14.34 5.63 1.21
C LYS A 274 14.80 5.27 2.61
N ILE A 275 16.10 4.96 2.70
CA ILE A 275 16.79 4.68 3.94
C ILE A 275 17.67 5.88 4.29
N PHE A 276 17.62 6.35 5.53
CA PHE A 276 18.55 7.35 6.03
C PHE A 276 19.45 6.76 7.11
N THR A 277 20.64 7.32 7.28
CA THR A 277 21.54 7.02 8.38
C THR A 277 21.58 8.22 9.31
N LEU A 278 21.16 8.02 10.56
CA LEU A 278 21.27 9.04 11.61
C LEU A 278 22.69 8.99 12.21
N SER A 279 23.24 10.14 12.48
CA SER A 279 24.53 10.35 13.15
C SER A 279 24.44 11.45 14.21
N GLU A 280 25.44 11.49 15.10
CA GLU A 280 25.60 12.48 16.16
C GLU A 280 24.48 12.49 17.22
N HIS A 281 23.67 11.45 17.28
CA HIS A 281 22.68 11.31 18.35
C HIS A 281 23.38 10.85 19.65
N PRO A 282 23.03 11.42 20.84
CA PRO A 282 23.67 11.07 22.12
C PRO A 282 23.52 9.60 22.53
N VAL A 283 22.48 8.94 22.02
CA VAL A 283 22.25 7.49 22.24
C VAL A 283 22.78 6.73 21.05
N ASP A 284 23.84 5.94 21.23
CA ASP A 284 24.54 5.21 20.16
C ASP A 284 23.60 4.32 19.32
N ALA A 285 22.64 3.68 19.96
CA ALA A 285 21.67 2.82 19.28
C ALA A 285 20.79 3.55 18.25
N MET A 286 20.70 4.88 18.32
CA MET A 286 20.00 5.71 17.34
C MET A 286 20.86 5.99 16.10
N ASN A 287 22.19 5.96 16.23
CA ASN A 287 23.15 6.22 15.15
C ASN A 287 23.25 5.01 14.20
N THR A 288 22.20 4.75 13.45
CA THR A 288 22.07 3.58 12.58
C THR A 288 21.18 3.89 11.37
N ARG A 289 20.87 2.86 10.57
CA ARG A 289 20.03 2.95 9.39
C ARG A 289 18.56 2.84 9.77
N TRP A 290 17.77 3.75 9.23
CA TRP A 290 16.32 3.85 9.41
C TRP A 290 15.62 3.98 8.08
N GLN A 291 14.43 3.39 7.93
CA GLN A 291 13.56 3.58 6.77
C GLN A 291 12.36 4.45 7.14
N ILE A 292 11.98 5.34 6.21
CA ILE A 292 10.81 6.20 6.37
C ILE A 292 9.55 5.38 6.08
N VAL A 293 8.59 5.44 7.01
CA VAL A 293 7.27 4.82 6.86
C VAL A 293 6.24 5.85 6.43
N THR A 294 6.13 6.95 7.19
CA THR A 294 5.25 8.09 6.87
C THR A 294 6.03 9.37 6.93
N ILE A 295 5.68 10.35 6.13
CA ILE A 295 6.25 11.70 6.22
C ILE A 295 5.23 12.75 5.82
N HIS A 296 5.26 13.86 6.54
CA HIS A 296 4.45 15.03 6.25
C HIS A 296 5.36 16.26 6.12
N HIS A 297 5.50 16.76 4.91
CA HIS A 297 6.26 17.98 4.62
C HIS A 297 5.34 19.18 4.59
N HIS A 298 5.77 20.27 5.23
CA HIS A 298 5.11 21.57 5.20
C HIS A 298 6.07 22.64 4.73
N GLY A 299 5.59 23.50 3.86
CA GLY A 299 6.34 24.68 3.46
C GLY A 299 5.44 25.87 3.21
N LYS A 300 5.89 27.05 3.63
CA LYS A 300 5.17 28.30 3.47
C LYS A 300 6.11 29.39 2.99
N CYS A 301 5.61 30.17 2.03
CA CYS A 301 6.28 31.34 1.47
C CYS A 301 5.38 32.56 1.60
N PRO A 302 5.44 33.31 2.73
CA PRO A 302 4.55 34.44 3.00
C PRO A 302 4.66 35.55 1.95
N GLN A 303 5.82 35.74 1.35
CA GLN A 303 6.06 36.75 0.30
C GLN A 303 5.17 36.53 -0.94
N ALA A 304 4.71 35.32 -1.20
CA ALA A 304 3.77 35.04 -2.29
C ALA A 304 2.40 35.71 -2.08
N LEU A 305 2.00 35.96 -0.82
CA LEU A 305 0.76 36.63 -0.47
C LEU A 305 0.87 38.16 -0.48
N GLN A 306 2.08 38.73 -0.53
CA GLN A 306 2.32 40.17 -0.37
C GLN A 306 1.67 40.77 0.91
N GLU A 307 1.54 40.00 1.97
CA GLU A 307 1.22 40.55 3.26
C GLU A 307 2.45 41.31 3.74
N GLU A 308 2.33 42.63 3.72
CA GLU A 308 3.31 43.55 4.31
C GLU A 308 3.40 43.22 5.79
N SER A 309 4.62 43.11 6.31
CA SER A 309 4.94 43.06 7.73
C SER A 309 4.85 41.73 8.48
N GLY A 310 4.89 40.58 7.86
CA GLY A 310 5.17 39.34 8.60
C GLY A 310 6.68 39.16 8.81
N GLU A 311 7.16 39.15 10.03
CA GLU A 311 8.54 38.81 10.40
C GLU A 311 8.92 37.34 10.09
N SER A 312 7.98 36.53 9.58
CA SER A 312 8.22 35.15 9.25
C SER A 312 8.76 34.96 7.83
N GLY A 313 9.97 34.47 7.71
CA GLY A 313 10.58 34.07 6.43
C GLY A 313 9.92 32.81 5.85
N THR A 314 10.40 32.43 4.65
CA THR A 314 10.06 31.12 4.07
C THR A 314 10.60 30.02 4.98
N TYR A 315 9.74 29.04 5.30
CA TYR A 315 10.16 27.90 6.08
C TYR A 315 9.74 26.58 5.45
N LEU A 316 10.52 25.56 5.74
CA LEU A 316 10.27 24.17 5.39
C LEU A 316 10.57 23.31 6.60
N HIS A 317 9.63 22.45 6.97
CA HIS A 317 9.84 21.41 7.97
C HIS A 317 9.06 20.17 7.62
N ASN A 318 9.43 19.04 8.20
CA ASN A 318 8.68 17.81 8.09
C ASN A 318 8.64 17.04 9.40
N GLU A 319 7.61 16.24 9.54
CA GLU A 319 7.40 15.27 10.60
C GLU A 319 7.29 13.89 9.97
N PHE A 320 7.95 12.91 10.55
CA PHE A 320 7.97 11.58 9.96
C PHE A 320 8.01 10.47 11.00
N SER A 321 7.52 9.29 10.60
CA SER A 321 7.72 8.05 11.31
C SER A 321 8.74 7.18 10.60
N PHE A 322 9.50 6.42 11.38
CA PHE A 322 10.54 5.57 10.86
C PHE A 322 10.65 4.27 11.65
N MET A 323 11.23 3.27 11.04
CA MET A 323 11.57 2.00 11.67
C MET A 323 12.97 1.55 11.27
N SER A 324 13.44 0.42 11.82
CA SER A 324 14.74 -0.14 11.46
C SER A 324 14.90 -0.33 9.96
N GLY A 325 16.01 0.17 9.40
CA GLY A 325 16.38 0.01 7.99
C GLY A 325 16.92 -1.37 7.62
N TYR A 326 16.88 -2.32 8.54
CA TYR A 326 17.32 -3.71 8.36
C TYR A 326 16.18 -4.72 8.33
N ASN A 327 14.95 -4.25 8.57
CA ASN A 327 13.77 -5.10 8.63
C ASN A 327 12.83 -4.79 7.47
N ASP A 328 12.11 -5.79 7.00
CA ASP A 328 11.06 -5.58 6.00
C ASP A 328 9.83 -4.98 6.67
N TRP A 329 9.41 -3.81 6.19
CA TRP A 329 8.12 -3.26 6.55
C TRP A 329 7.02 -3.99 5.76
N ARG A 330 5.89 -4.23 6.42
CA ARG A 330 4.71 -4.84 5.78
C ARG A 330 3.48 -4.02 6.13
N ALA A 331 2.66 -3.74 5.12
CA ALA A 331 1.38 -3.11 5.31
C ALA A 331 0.47 -3.97 6.20
N LEU A 332 -0.46 -3.30 6.91
CA LEU A 332 -1.50 -4.02 7.64
C LEU A 332 -2.38 -4.80 6.67
N TYR A 333 -2.76 -6.00 7.10
CA TYR A 333 -3.62 -6.86 6.32
C TYR A 333 -4.98 -6.21 6.03
N ARG A 334 -5.39 -6.23 4.75
CA ARG A 334 -6.70 -5.75 4.30
C ARG A 334 -7.59 -6.95 3.98
N TYR A 335 -8.75 -7.01 4.63
CA TYR A 335 -9.69 -8.11 4.40
C TYR A 335 -10.35 -7.99 3.02
N LYS A 336 -10.63 -9.15 2.39
CA LYS A 336 -11.42 -9.17 1.15
C LYS A 336 -12.85 -8.70 1.44
N PRO A 337 -13.54 -8.12 0.44
CA PRO A 337 -14.98 -7.97 0.48
C PRO A 337 -15.67 -9.32 0.71
N LEU A 338 -16.72 -9.31 1.51
CA LEU A 338 -17.57 -10.48 1.70
C LEU A 338 -18.53 -10.64 0.51
N ALA A 339 -18.91 -11.88 0.20
CA ALA A 339 -20.02 -12.15 -0.70
C ALA A 339 -21.34 -11.87 0.05
N ASP A 340 -22.22 -11.08 -0.56
CA ASP A 340 -23.46 -10.59 0.06
C ASP A 340 -24.64 -11.57 -0.12
N GLY A 341 -24.45 -12.83 0.17
CA GLY A 341 -25.49 -13.86 0.04
C GLY A 341 -25.34 -14.74 -1.22
N ASP A 342 -26.45 -15.30 -1.67
CA ASP A 342 -26.47 -16.25 -2.77
C ASP A 342 -26.26 -15.55 -4.12
N GLU A 343 -25.54 -16.19 -5.01
CA GLU A 343 -25.29 -15.72 -6.38
C GLU A 343 -25.77 -16.73 -7.40
N VAL A 344 -26.30 -16.22 -8.51
CA VAL A 344 -26.74 -17.04 -9.64
C VAL A 344 -25.59 -17.20 -10.62
N ALA A 345 -25.35 -18.42 -11.07
CA ALA A 345 -24.35 -18.75 -12.06
C ALA A 345 -24.85 -19.83 -13.01
N THR A 346 -24.27 -19.91 -14.20
CA THR A 346 -24.53 -20.96 -15.17
C THR A 346 -23.44 -22.02 -15.08
N VAL A 347 -23.82 -23.31 -15.03
CA VAL A 347 -22.87 -24.43 -15.12
C VAL A 347 -22.32 -24.48 -16.56
N VAL A 348 -21.01 -24.62 -16.67
CA VAL A 348 -20.30 -24.57 -17.94
C VAL A 348 -19.34 -25.73 -18.09
N GLY A 349 -19.03 -26.08 -19.34
CA GLY A 349 -18.10 -27.13 -19.72
C GLY A 349 -17.66 -26.99 -21.16
N PRO A 350 -16.85 -27.92 -21.66
CA PRO A 350 -16.45 -27.98 -23.08
C PRO A 350 -17.65 -28.14 -24.02
N GLU A 351 -17.53 -27.57 -25.22
CA GLU A 351 -18.58 -27.67 -26.23
C GLU A 351 -18.89 -29.11 -26.57
N GLY A 352 -20.17 -29.49 -26.49
CA GLY A 352 -20.67 -30.83 -26.80
C GLY A 352 -20.65 -31.81 -25.62
N GLU A 353 -20.17 -31.42 -24.44
CA GLU A 353 -20.27 -32.24 -23.23
C GLU A 353 -21.49 -31.86 -22.39
N GLU A 354 -22.36 -32.83 -22.09
CA GLU A 354 -23.54 -32.61 -21.23
C GLU A 354 -23.19 -32.62 -19.75
N ILE A 355 -22.15 -33.36 -19.35
CA ILE A 355 -21.69 -33.47 -17.95
C ILE A 355 -20.18 -33.23 -17.89
N TYR A 356 -19.77 -32.15 -17.24
CA TYR A 356 -18.37 -31.82 -17.05
C TYR A 356 -18.06 -31.67 -15.56
N VAL A 357 -17.46 -32.71 -14.98
CA VAL A 357 -17.09 -32.78 -13.59
C VAL A 357 -15.66 -33.30 -13.44
N ASN A 358 -14.98 -32.91 -12.35
CA ASN A 358 -13.69 -33.51 -12.02
C ASN A 358 -13.86 -34.82 -11.23
N GLU A 359 -12.75 -35.43 -10.83
CA GLU A 359 -12.74 -36.70 -10.04
C GLU A 359 -13.44 -36.58 -8.68
N GLU A 360 -13.54 -35.36 -8.14
CA GLU A 360 -14.22 -35.05 -6.86
C GLU A 360 -15.69 -34.66 -7.05
N GLY A 361 -16.21 -34.70 -8.27
CA GLY A 361 -17.57 -34.29 -8.60
C GLY A 361 -17.80 -32.77 -8.54
N CYS A 362 -16.77 -31.95 -8.63
CA CYS A 362 -16.91 -30.50 -8.72
C CYS A 362 -17.29 -30.08 -10.14
N ILE A 363 -17.98 -28.97 -10.25
CA ILE A 363 -18.45 -28.36 -11.50
C ILE A 363 -17.71 -27.04 -11.78
N ARG A 364 -17.76 -26.60 -13.03
CA ARG A 364 -17.37 -25.25 -13.45
C ARG A 364 -18.61 -24.40 -13.61
N ILE A 365 -18.52 -23.14 -13.24
CA ILE A 365 -19.63 -22.19 -13.32
C ILE A 365 -19.16 -20.88 -13.96
N HIS A 366 -20.09 -20.16 -14.57
CA HIS A 366 -19.88 -18.80 -15.04
C HIS A 366 -20.84 -17.88 -14.30
N PHE A 367 -20.29 -16.89 -13.60
CA PHE A 367 -21.09 -15.91 -12.87
C PHE A 367 -21.68 -14.87 -13.82
N HIS A 368 -22.93 -14.47 -13.62
CA HIS A 368 -23.60 -13.48 -14.45
C HIS A 368 -22.95 -12.08 -14.41
N TRP A 369 -22.24 -11.76 -13.34
CA TRP A 369 -21.51 -10.50 -13.21
C TRP A 369 -20.13 -10.52 -13.90
N ASP A 370 -19.62 -11.68 -14.28
CA ASP A 370 -18.35 -11.75 -14.99
C ASP A 370 -18.55 -11.39 -16.45
N ARG A 371 -17.97 -10.28 -16.86
CA ARG A 371 -18.06 -9.71 -18.20
C ARG A 371 -16.80 -9.93 -19.04
N TYR A 372 -15.78 -10.59 -18.50
CA TYR A 372 -14.48 -10.74 -19.11
C TYR A 372 -14.26 -12.13 -19.65
N ASP A 373 -14.66 -13.14 -18.90
CA ASP A 373 -14.47 -14.52 -19.26
C ASP A 373 -15.64 -15.04 -20.12
N LYS A 374 -15.32 -15.97 -21.02
CA LYS A 374 -16.35 -16.69 -21.77
C LYS A 374 -17.00 -17.73 -20.87
N ALA A 375 -18.26 -18.05 -21.14
CA ALA A 375 -18.97 -19.11 -20.45
C ALA A 375 -18.51 -20.48 -20.95
N ASP A 376 -17.27 -20.87 -20.71
CA ASP A 376 -16.63 -22.12 -21.08
C ASP A 376 -15.98 -22.81 -19.86
N GLU A 377 -15.31 -23.93 -20.10
CA GLU A 377 -14.63 -24.71 -19.07
C GLU A 377 -13.53 -23.95 -18.27
N ASN A 378 -13.16 -22.76 -18.71
CA ASN A 378 -12.13 -21.94 -18.08
C ASN A 378 -12.70 -20.78 -17.24
N ALA A 379 -14.03 -20.61 -17.20
CA ALA A 379 -14.69 -19.45 -16.60
C ALA A 379 -14.46 -19.29 -15.08
N THR A 380 -14.22 -20.39 -14.34
CA THR A 380 -13.94 -20.36 -12.91
C THR A 380 -12.97 -21.46 -12.48
N CYS A 381 -12.72 -21.56 -11.17
CA CYS A 381 -12.14 -22.77 -10.55
C CYS A 381 -13.21 -23.86 -10.41
N TRP A 382 -12.78 -25.05 -10.00
CA TRP A 382 -13.68 -26.14 -9.65
C TRP A 382 -14.48 -25.80 -8.37
N VAL A 383 -15.80 -25.86 -8.46
CA VAL A 383 -16.71 -25.48 -7.39
C VAL A 383 -17.49 -26.73 -6.97
N ARG A 384 -17.53 -27.00 -5.68
CA ARG A 384 -18.37 -28.10 -5.16
C ARG A 384 -19.82 -27.69 -5.21
N PHE A 385 -20.68 -28.64 -5.54
CA PHE A 385 -22.11 -28.44 -5.39
C PHE A 385 -22.67 -29.23 -4.18
N ALA A 386 -23.79 -28.77 -3.65
CA ALA A 386 -24.43 -29.44 -2.54
C ALA A 386 -24.96 -30.82 -3.03
N GLN A 387 -24.47 -31.86 -2.39
CA GLN A 387 -24.96 -33.23 -2.62
C GLN A 387 -25.51 -33.76 -1.33
N GLY A 388 -26.63 -34.55 -1.42
CA GLY A 388 -27.05 -35.40 -0.35
C GLY A 388 -26.00 -36.47 -0.05
N TRP A 389 -26.29 -37.37 0.91
CA TRP A 389 -25.40 -38.48 1.18
C TRP A 389 -25.11 -39.28 -0.08
N ASN A 390 -23.85 -39.48 -0.39
CA ASN A 390 -23.41 -40.18 -1.59
C ASN A 390 -22.23 -41.10 -1.25
N GLY A 391 -22.42 -42.38 -1.34
CA GLY A 391 -21.39 -43.38 -1.08
C GLY A 391 -21.91 -44.79 -1.03
N SER A 392 -21.09 -45.78 -1.37
CA SER A 392 -21.39 -47.22 -1.36
C SER A 392 -22.68 -47.60 -2.11
N GLY A 393 -22.97 -46.91 -3.21
CA GLY A 393 -24.18 -47.20 -4.02
C GLY A 393 -25.46 -46.50 -3.52
N TYR A 394 -25.36 -45.61 -2.55
CA TYR A 394 -26.46 -44.80 -2.03
C TYR A 394 -26.21 -43.33 -2.21
N GLY A 395 -27.25 -42.59 -2.52
CA GLY A 395 -27.20 -41.16 -2.64
C GLY A 395 -28.46 -40.58 -3.25
N PHE A 396 -28.62 -39.25 -3.14
CA PHE A 396 -29.65 -38.54 -3.88
C PHE A 396 -29.10 -37.17 -4.30
N MET A 397 -29.56 -36.68 -5.44
CA MET A 397 -29.36 -35.29 -5.86
C MET A 397 -30.62 -34.52 -5.49
N ALA A 398 -30.43 -33.37 -4.86
CA ALA A 398 -31.52 -32.44 -4.55
C ALA A 398 -31.54 -31.30 -5.58
#